data_1f222175970f095148385ccd6060f8b2
#
_entry.id   1f222175970f095148385ccd6060f8b2
#
_cell.length_a   1.000
_cell.length_b   1.000
_cell.length_c   1.000
_cell.angle_alpha   90.00
_cell.angle_beta   90.00
_cell.angle_gamma   90.00
#
_symmetry.space_group_name_H-M   'P 1'
#
loop_
_entity.id
_entity.type
_entity.pdbx_description
1 polymer ?
#
loop_
_entity_poly.entity_id
_entity_poly.type
_entity_poly.pdbx_seq_one_letter_code
_entity_poly.pdbx_strand_id
1 'polypeptide(L)'
;MKNLQYKIILLRHAESEKNLKKIHGGQGEALTLLGIEQAKNIAQILERKTDINKLKICTSTSFHTQATAKVISSELNIPVEVPLLFKPLFLGVADGKSEFELAEKYPEIQMLFDSWRKREIDIKKLVIPEMESYMDFWHRGEKLLKQVVSDKDVLMVCSNSLMILLANFMLGNHPIKTDKYKHITIKNCDMITFLTSDFKKFTLCSDLTTLDIFR
;
A
#
# COMPACT_ATOMS: atom_id res chain seq x y z
N MET A 1 16.18 24.11 17.85
CA MET A 1 15.50 23.98 16.55
C MET A 1 14.41 22.92 16.73
N LYS A 2 13.13 23.22 16.47
CA LYS A 2 12.10 22.15 16.45
C LYS A 2 12.45 21.22 15.30
N ASN A 3 12.70 19.94 15.59
CA ASN A 3 12.82 18.93 14.52
C ASN A 3 11.50 18.92 13.76
N LEU A 4 11.49 19.45 12.54
CA LEU A 4 10.34 19.35 11.66
C LEU A 4 10.05 17.87 11.45
N GLN A 5 8.82 17.45 11.77
CA GLN A 5 8.34 16.11 11.49
C GLN A 5 7.41 16.16 10.29
N TYR A 6 7.54 15.18 9.41
CA TYR A 6 6.71 15.02 8.20
C TYR A 6 5.82 13.82 8.35
N LYS A 7 4.65 13.88 7.75
CA LYS A 7 3.71 12.74 7.70
C LYS A 7 3.96 11.91 6.44
N ILE A 8 4.04 10.60 6.62
CA ILE A 8 3.91 9.63 5.54
C ILE A 8 2.57 8.94 5.73
N ILE A 9 1.64 9.21 4.83
CA ILE A 9 0.29 8.68 4.85
C ILE A 9 0.21 7.58 3.79
N LEU A 10 0.18 6.32 4.22
CA LEU A 10 -0.10 5.20 3.34
C LEU A 10 -1.62 5.07 3.19
N LEU A 11 -2.11 5.04 1.96
CA LEU A 11 -3.51 4.87 1.63
C LEU A 11 -3.67 3.65 0.73
N ARG A 12 -4.48 2.67 1.12
CA ARG A 12 -4.90 1.65 0.17
C ARG A 12 -5.87 2.27 -0.84
N HIS A 13 -5.68 1.96 -2.13
CA HIS A 13 -6.58 2.43 -3.18
C HIS A 13 -8.05 2.13 -2.87
N ALA A 14 -8.94 2.93 -3.43
CA ALA A 14 -10.39 2.78 -3.34
C ALA A 14 -10.87 1.50 -4.05
N GLU A 15 -12.10 1.08 -3.80
CA GLU A 15 -12.66 -0.12 -4.40
C GLU A 15 -12.64 -0.07 -5.93
N SER A 16 -12.25 -1.19 -6.54
CA SER A 16 -12.16 -1.35 -7.99
C SER A 16 -12.85 -2.64 -8.44
N GLU A 17 -13.19 -2.73 -9.73
CA GLU A 17 -13.75 -3.93 -10.34
C GLU A 17 -12.90 -5.18 -10.06
N LYS A 18 -11.57 -4.99 -9.99
CA LYS A 18 -10.64 -6.04 -9.60
C LYS A 18 -10.90 -6.60 -8.20
N ASN A 19 -11.27 -5.75 -7.24
CA ASN A 19 -11.61 -6.20 -5.89
C ASN A 19 -12.87 -7.06 -5.87
N LEU A 20 -13.89 -6.67 -6.64
CA LEU A 20 -15.14 -7.45 -6.76
C LEU A 20 -14.87 -8.82 -7.39
N LYS A 21 -14.00 -8.88 -8.39
CA LYS A 21 -13.59 -10.13 -9.06
C LYS A 21 -12.57 -10.94 -8.26
N LYS A 22 -12.08 -10.44 -7.13
CA LYS A 22 -11.04 -11.06 -6.29
C LYS A 22 -9.78 -11.46 -7.08
N ILE A 23 -9.30 -10.59 -7.96
CA ILE A 23 -8.12 -10.83 -8.78
C ILE A 23 -6.85 -10.46 -8.01
N HIS A 24 -5.84 -11.32 -8.02
CA HIS A 24 -4.51 -11.07 -7.46
C HIS A 24 -3.60 -10.35 -8.47
N GLY A 25 -2.68 -9.50 -7.99
CA GLY A 25 -1.69 -8.85 -8.86
C GLY A 25 -2.28 -8.10 -10.05
N GLY A 26 -1.63 -8.12 -11.21
CA GLY A 26 -2.09 -7.54 -12.47
C GLY A 26 -2.05 -6.01 -12.53
N GLN A 27 -2.36 -5.46 -13.71
CA GLN A 27 -2.30 -4.02 -13.97
C GLN A 27 -3.41 -3.21 -13.28
N GLY A 28 -4.43 -3.88 -12.77
CA GLY A 28 -5.59 -3.27 -12.14
C GLY A 28 -6.74 -2.98 -13.10
N GLU A 29 -7.85 -2.54 -12.55
CA GLU A 29 -9.08 -2.21 -13.27
C GLU A 29 -9.65 -0.88 -12.77
N ALA A 30 -10.72 -0.40 -13.39
CA ALA A 30 -11.41 0.83 -13.02
C ALA A 30 -11.93 0.80 -11.58
N LEU A 31 -12.10 1.98 -10.99
CA LEU A 31 -12.82 2.11 -9.72
C LEU A 31 -14.30 1.82 -9.95
N THR A 32 -14.94 1.24 -8.94
CA THR A 32 -16.41 1.18 -8.87
C THR A 32 -16.98 2.56 -8.56
N LEU A 33 -18.29 2.74 -8.71
CA LEU A 33 -18.94 3.98 -8.26
C LEU A 33 -18.72 4.22 -6.77
N LEU A 34 -18.79 3.16 -5.95
CA LEU A 34 -18.46 3.23 -4.53
C LEU A 34 -17.00 3.65 -4.33
N GLY A 35 -16.06 3.12 -5.12
CA GLY A 35 -14.65 3.49 -5.06
C GLY A 35 -14.41 4.96 -5.37
N ILE A 36 -15.13 5.54 -6.30
CA ILE A 36 -15.03 6.98 -6.60
C ILE A 36 -15.48 7.81 -5.38
N GLU A 37 -16.62 7.46 -4.78
CA GLU A 37 -17.12 8.14 -3.58
C GLU A 37 -16.16 7.95 -2.38
N GLN A 38 -15.60 6.76 -2.19
CA GLN A 38 -14.57 6.53 -1.18
C GLN A 38 -13.37 7.46 -1.37
N ALA A 39 -12.87 7.62 -2.60
CA ALA A 39 -11.73 8.49 -2.89
C ALA A 39 -12.04 9.98 -2.63
N LYS A 40 -13.26 10.45 -2.97
CA LYS A 40 -13.71 11.81 -2.63
C LYS A 40 -13.78 12.04 -1.12
N ASN A 41 -14.30 11.06 -0.37
CA ASN A 41 -14.34 11.14 1.09
C ASN A 41 -12.94 11.23 1.71
N ILE A 42 -11.96 10.51 1.15
CA ILE A 42 -10.55 10.65 1.56
C ILE A 42 -10.03 12.05 1.30
N ALA A 43 -10.32 12.66 0.15
CA ALA A 43 -9.91 14.04 -0.14
C ALA A 43 -10.45 15.02 0.92
N GLN A 44 -11.73 14.90 1.29
CA GLN A 44 -12.34 15.74 2.33
C GLN A 44 -11.71 15.54 3.73
N ILE A 45 -11.30 14.29 4.05
CA ILE A 45 -10.60 14.01 5.31
C ILE A 45 -9.22 14.66 5.30
N LEU A 46 -8.47 14.54 4.19
CA LEU A 46 -7.15 15.13 4.04
C LEU A 46 -7.20 16.66 4.13
N GLU A 47 -8.15 17.30 3.44
CA GLU A 47 -8.36 18.75 3.48
C GLU A 47 -8.56 19.27 4.90
N ARG A 48 -9.32 18.55 5.71
CA ARG A 48 -9.59 18.95 7.11
C ARG A 48 -8.46 18.65 8.08
N LYS A 49 -7.62 17.65 7.80
CA LYS A 49 -6.64 17.11 8.77
C LYS A 49 -5.18 17.33 8.39
N THR A 50 -4.90 17.89 7.21
CA THR A 50 -3.54 18.16 6.74
C THR A 50 -3.42 19.57 6.18
N ASP A 51 -2.20 20.10 6.17
CA ASP A 51 -1.89 21.33 5.41
C ASP A 51 -1.69 20.93 3.94
N ILE A 52 -2.73 21.09 3.12
CA ILE A 52 -2.71 20.69 1.70
C ILE A 52 -1.61 21.41 0.89
N ASN A 53 -1.15 22.59 1.31
CA ASN A 53 -0.05 23.30 0.63
C ASN A 53 1.30 22.59 0.85
N LYS A 54 1.40 21.76 1.88
CA LYS A 54 2.57 20.94 2.20
C LYS A 54 2.38 19.46 1.85
N LEU A 55 1.26 19.09 1.25
CA LEU A 55 0.97 17.71 0.87
C LEU A 55 1.45 17.42 -0.54
N LYS A 56 2.17 16.33 -0.71
CA LYS A 56 2.55 15.73 -1.99
C LYS A 56 1.76 14.44 -2.18
N ILE A 57 1.29 14.16 -3.38
CA ILE A 57 0.58 12.92 -3.72
C ILE A 57 1.46 12.07 -4.62
N CYS A 58 1.75 10.84 -4.19
CA CYS A 58 2.42 9.82 -4.99
C CYS A 58 1.51 8.60 -5.13
N THR A 59 1.58 7.91 -6.27
CA THR A 59 0.79 6.70 -6.51
C THR A 59 1.61 5.60 -7.18
N SER A 60 1.22 4.35 -6.93
CA SER A 60 1.82 3.23 -7.64
C SER A 60 1.35 3.18 -9.11
N THR A 61 2.05 2.37 -9.90
CA THR A 61 1.82 2.29 -11.35
C THR A 61 0.54 1.54 -11.76
N SER A 62 -0.19 0.92 -10.81
CA SER A 62 -1.43 0.20 -11.12
C SER A 62 -2.57 1.16 -11.47
N PHE A 63 -3.43 0.76 -12.40
CA PHE A 63 -4.52 1.59 -12.87
C PHE A 63 -5.45 2.08 -11.75
N HIS A 64 -5.90 1.19 -10.86
CA HIS A 64 -6.81 1.54 -9.75
C HIS A 64 -6.16 2.45 -8.70
N THR A 65 -4.85 2.37 -8.47
CA THR A 65 -4.15 3.30 -7.56
C THR A 65 -4.03 4.68 -8.19
N GLN A 66 -3.70 4.76 -9.48
CA GLN A 66 -3.66 6.02 -10.22
C GLN A 66 -5.04 6.66 -10.32
N ALA A 67 -6.10 5.86 -10.59
CA ALA A 67 -7.47 6.36 -10.61
C ALA A 67 -7.89 6.93 -9.25
N THR A 68 -7.56 6.25 -8.14
CA THR A 68 -7.80 6.77 -6.77
C THR A 68 -7.07 8.08 -6.55
N ALA A 69 -5.77 8.12 -6.87
CA ALA A 69 -4.94 9.31 -6.70
C ALA A 69 -5.46 10.49 -7.56
N LYS A 70 -5.93 10.21 -8.78
CA LYS A 70 -6.50 11.22 -9.68
C LYS A 70 -7.78 11.84 -9.12
N VAL A 71 -8.68 11.04 -8.54
CA VAL A 71 -9.88 11.59 -7.88
C VAL A 71 -9.47 12.51 -6.73
N ILE A 72 -8.60 12.06 -5.83
CA ILE A 72 -8.11 12.87 -4.70
C ILE A 72 -7.41 14.14 -5.19
N SER A 73 -6.55 14.02 -6.19
CA SER A 73 -5.84 15.13 -6.83
C SER A 73 -6.78 16.19 -7.39
N SER A 74 -7.84 15.77 -8.06
CA SER A 74 -8.83 16.69 -8.64
C SER A 74 -9.61 17.45 -7.57
N GLU A 75 -9.96 16.80 -6.46
CA GLU A 75 -10.67 17.44 -5.34
C GLU A 75 -9.77 18.43 -4.58
N LEU A 76 -8.47 18.13 -4.42
CA LEU A 76 -7.53 18.93 -3.64
C LEU A 76 -6.70 19.91 -4.50
N ASN A 77 -6.78 19.81 -5.81
CA ASN A 77 -5.94 20.56 -6.77
C ASN A 77 -4.42 20.38 -6.52
N ILE A 78 -3.99 19.13 -6.22
CA ILE A 78 -2.59 18.75 -5.98
C ILE A 78 -2.13 17.81 -7.09
N PRO A 79 -1.00 18.06 -7.78
CA PRO A 79 -0.51 17.16 -8.82
C PRO A 79 -0.08 15.80 -8.27
N VAL A 80 -0.23 14.74 -9.10
CA VAL A 80 0.15 13.37 -8.74
C VAL A 80 1.48 13.01 -9.38
N GLU A 81 2.37 12.45 -8.60
CA GLU A 81 3.62 11.83 -9.06
C GLU A 81 3.50 10.30 -9.11
N VAL A 82 4.11 9.69 -10.13
CA VAL A 82 4.16 8.22 -10.31
C VAL A 82 5.62 7.77 -10.35
N PRO A 83 6.28 7.58 -9.19
CA PRO A 83 7.66 7.13 -9.15
C PRO A 83 7.81 5.73 -9.76
N LEU A 84 8.85 5.51 -10.59
CA LEU A 84 9.09 4.24 -11.29
C LEU A 84 9.23 3.02 -10.35
N LEU A 85 9.76 3.23 -9.15
CA LEU A 85 9.92 2.19 -8.13
C LEU A 85 8.59 1.83 -7.44
N PHE A 86 7.57 2.66 -7.58
CA PHE A 86 6.28 2.50 -6.91
C PHE A 86 5.39 1.49 -7.66
N LYS A 87 5.83 0.25 -7.71
CA LYS A 87 5.11 -0.86 -8.36
C LYS A 87 4.58 -1.85 -7.32
N PRO A 88 3.42 -2.49 -7.56
CA PRO A 88 2.96 -3.60 -6.72
C PRO A 88 3.97 -4.77 -6.76
N LEU A 89 3.83 -5.71 -5.86
CA LEU A 89 4.55 -6.98 -5.91
C LEU A 89 4.08 -7.76 -7.14
N PHE A 90 5.02 -8.21 -7.96
CA PHE A 90 4.72 -9.14 -9.05
C PHE A 90 4.53 -10.55 -8.49
N LEU A 91 3.40 -11.17 -8.78
CA LEU A 91 2.98 -12.43 -8.16
C LEU A 91 3.28 -13.67 -9.05
N GLY A 92 4.12 -13.50 -10.09
CA GLY A 92 4.48 -14.61 -10.97
C GLY A 92 3.27 -15.24 -11.64
N VAL A 93 3.16 -16.57 -11.58
CA VAL A 93 2.05 -17.31 -12.21
C VAL A 93 0.67 -16.99 -11.64
N ALA A 94 0.59 -16.38 -10.46
CA ALA A 94 -0.65 -15.93 -9.83
C ALA A 94 -1.08 -14.53 -10.28
N ASP A 95 -0.22 -13.78 -10.97
CA ASP A 95 -0.49 -12.39 -11.36
C ASP A 95 -1.65 -12.30 -12.34
N GLY A 96 -2.65 -11.48 -12.03
CA GLY A 96 -3.85 -11.29 -12.86
C GLY A 96 -4.90 -12.40 -12.76
N LYS A 97 -4.73 -13.40 -11.91
CA LYS A 97 -5.70 -14.49 -11.71
C LYS A 97 -6.64 -14.22 -10.53
N SER A 98 -7.90 -14.62 -10.69
CA SER A 98 -8.88 -14.62 -9.60
C SER A 98 -8.63 -15.74 -8.58
N GLU A 99 -9.18 -15.61 -7.38
CA GLU A 99 -9.17 -16.67 -6.36
C GLU A 99 -9.78 -17.98 -6.90
N PHE A 100 -10.83 -17.88 -7.74
CA PHE A 100 -11.47 -19.03 -8.36
C PHE A 100 -10.51 -19.74 -9.33
N GLU A 101 -9.86 -19.00 -10.25
CA GLU A 101 -8.90 -19.55 -11.21
C GLU A 101 -7.68 -20.17 -10.52
N LEU A 102 -7.22 -19.58 -9.40
CA LEU A 102 -6.13 -20.17 -8.63
C LEU A 102 -6.57 -21.43 -7.93
N ALA A 103 -7.75 -21.46 -7.32
CA ALA A 103 -8.28 -22.67 -6.66
C ALA A 103 -8.46 -23.83 -7.64
N GLU A 104 -8.80 -23.53 -8.89
CA GLU A 104 -8.98 -24.54 -9.95
C GLU A 104 -7.65 -25.04 -10.51
N LYS A 105 -6.72 -24.12 -10.86
CA LYS A 105 -5.51 -24.45 -11.62
C LYS A 105 -4.25 -24.60 -10.78
N TYR A 106 -4.21 -23.94 -9.61
CA TYR A 106 -3.06 -23.87 -8.72
C TYR A 106 -3.52 -23.86 -7.25
N PRO A 107 -4.24 -24.90 -6.79
CA PRO A 107 -4.84 -24.92 -5.45
C PRO A 107 -3.81 -24.74 -4.33
N GLU A 108 -2.58 -25.21 -4.52
CA GLU A 108 -1.48 -25.03 -3.57
C GLU A 108 -1.09 -23.54 -3.41
N ILE A 109 -1.16 -22.74 -4.48
CA ILE A 109 -0.88 -21.30 -4.42
C ILE A 109 -2.01 -20.58 -3.71
N GLN A 110 -3.27 -20.95 -3.97
CA GLN A 110 -4.41 -20.38 -3.25
C GLN A 110 -4.30 -20.68 -1.75
N MET A 111 -3.93 -21.91 -1.37
CA MET A 111 -3.69 -22.28 0.04
C MET A 111 -2.56 -21.45 0.68
N LEU A 112 -1.47 -21.18 -0.04
CA LEU A 112 -0.40 -20.31 0.46
C LEU A 112 -0.90 -18.89 0.75
N PHE A 113 -1.71 -18.29 -0.15
CA PHE A 113 -2.30 -16.98 0.10
C PHE A 113 -3.21 -16.98 1.32
N ASP A 114 -4.04 -18.02 1.47
CA ASP A 114 -4.97 -18.12 2.61
C ASP A 114 -4.21 -18.28 3.93
N SER A 115 -3.21 -19.15 3.97
CA SER A 115 -2.36 -19.32 5.16
C SER A 115 -1.57 -18.06 5.51
N TRP A 116 -1.08 -17.32 4.51
CA TRP A 116 -0.45 -16.02 4.73
C TRP A 116 -1.43 -14.99 5.31
N ARG A 117 -2.65 -14.89 4.76
CA ARG A 117 -3.70 -13.98 5.27
C ARG A 117 -4.10 -14.32 6.70
N LYS A 118 -4.15 -15.59 7.05
CA LYS A 118 -4.45 -16.08 8.41
C LYS A 118 -3.26 -15.98 9.37
N ARG A 119 -2.09 -15.54 8.89
CA ARG A 119 -0.83 -15.48 9.65
C ARG A 119 -0.34 -16.85 10.14
N GLU A 120 -0.70 -17.92 9.45
CA GLU A 120 -0.28 -19.31 9.73
C GLU A 120 1.12 -19.62 9.19
N ILE A 121 1.57 -18.85 8.21
CA ILE A 121 2.92 -18.97 7.63
C ILE A 121 3.66 -17.64 7.68
N ASP A 122 5.00 -17.72 7.75
CA ASP A 122 5.89 -16.58 7.57
C ASP A 122 5.95 -16.19 6.08
N ILE A 123 6.20 -14.91 5.80
CA ILE A 123 6.35 -14.39 4.44
C ILE A 123 7.41 -15.15 3.62
N LYS A 124 8.43 -15.68 4.27
CA LYS A 124 9.48 -16.50 3.63
C LYS A 124 8.92 -17.77 2.99
N LYS A 125 7.78 -18.27 3.46
CA LYS A 125 7.09 -19.45 2.93
C LYS A 125 6.12 -19.11 1.81
N LEU A 126 5.81 -17.83 1.58
CA LEU A 126 4.99 -17.40 0.44
C LEU A 126 5.87 -17.37 -0.82
N VAL A 127 6.11 -18.52 -1.39
CA VAL A 127 6.93 -18.69 -2.60
C VAL A 127 6.03 -19.18 -3.74
N ILE A 128 5.92 -18.35 -4.78
CA ILE A 128 5.11 -18.62 -5.98
C ILE A 128 6.06 -18.64 -7.18
N PRO A 129 5.92 -19.57 -8.14
CA PRO A 129 6.74 -19.58 -9.35
C PRO A 129 6.73 -18.23 -10.06
N GLU A 130 7.90 -17.77 -10.48
CA GLU A 130 8.14 -16.49 -11.18
C GLU A 130 7.79 -15.23 -10.36
N MET A 131 7.44 -15.32 -9.09
CA MET A 131 7.16 -14.17 -8.24
C MET A 131 8.45 -13.36 -8.01
N GLU A 132 8.32 -12.03 -7.99
CA GLU A 132 9.39 -11.14 -7.50
C GLU A 132 9.83 -11.61 -6.12
N SER A 133 11.16 -11.76 -5.90
CA SER A 133 11.63 -12.17 -4.59
C SER A 133 11.21 -11.15 -3.54
N TYR A 134 10.80 -11.64 -2.36
CA TYR A 134 10.34 -10.77 -1.30
C TYR A 134 11.43 -9.79 -0.83
N MET A 135 12.70 -10.19 -0.94
CA MET A 135 13.82 -9.32 -0.59
C MET A 135 14.05 -8.23 -1.64
N ASP A 136 13.88 -8.52 -2.93
CA ASP A 136 13.97 -7.50 -3.98
C ASP A 136 12.83 -6.49 -3.81
N PHE A 137 11.61 -6.97 -3.51
CA PHE A 137 10.47 -6.13 -3.17
C PHE A 137 10.75 -5.24 -1.95
N TRP A 138 11.35 -5.80 -0.89
CA TRP A 138 11.75 -5.06 0.31
C TRP A 138 12.75 -3.95 -0.01
N HIS A 139 13.84 -4.28 -0.70
CA HIS A 139 14.86 -3.31 -1.10
C HIS A 139 14.31 -2.23 -2.04
N ARG A 140 13.37 -2.61 -2.93
CA ARG A 140 12.68 -1.66 -3.80
C ARG A 140 11.80 -0.70 -3.00
N GLY A 141 11.09 -1.19 -2.00
CA GLY A 141 10.31 -0.37 -1.07
C GLY A 141 11.17 0.61 -0.28
N GLU A 142 12.33 0.18 0.21
CA GLU A 142 13.30 1.06 0.89
C GLU A 142 13.80 2.18 -0.04
N LYS A 143 14.18 1.84 -1.28
CA LYS A 143 14.60 2.83 -2.28
C LYS A 143 13.48 3.81 -2.63
N LEU A 144 12.25 3.31 -2.76
CA LEU A 144 11.07 4.13 -3.01
C LEU A 144 10.86 5.16 -1.90
N LEU A 145 10.88 4.74 -0.64
CA LEU A 145 10.72 5.65 0.49
C LEU A 145 11.81 6.75 0.48
N LYS A 146 13.06 6.40 0.21
CA LYS A 146 14.16 7.38 0.09
C LYS A 146 13.93 8.39 -1.04
N GLN A 147 13.25 7.98 -2.11
CA GLN A 147 12.94 8.84 -3.25
C GLN A 147 11.78 9.79 -2.97
N VAL A 148 10.73 9.34 -2.26
CA VAL A 148 9.49 10.10 -2.09
C VAL A 148 9.45 10.94 -0.83
N VAL A 149 10.16 10.55 0.22
CA VAL A 149 10.24 11.32 1.46
C VAL A 149 11.08 12.57 1.25
N SER A 150 10.49 13.70 1.58
CA SER A 150 11.10 15.03 1.42
C SER A 150 10.77 15.88 2.65
N ASP A 151 10.87 17.18 2.53
CA ASP A 151 10.49 18.19 3.50
C ASP A 151 8.97 18.50 3.51
N LYS A 152 8.15 17.62 2.92
CA LYS A 152 6.70 17.74 2.84
C LYS A 152 6.01 16.48 3.36
N ASP A 153 4.78 16.64 3.81
CA ASP A 153 3.89 15.50 4.03
C ASP A 153 3.65 14.78 2.70
N VAL A 154 3.57 13.44 2.71
CA VAL A 154 3.36 12.66 1.51
C VAL A 154 2.19 11.69 1.68
N LEU A 155 1.22 11.75 0.76
CA LEU A 155 0.20 10.73 0.56
C LEU A 155 0.71 9.71 -0.47
N MET A 156 0.79 8.46 -0.08
CA MET A 156 1.21 7.34 -0.92
C MET A 156 0.00 6.43 -1.20
N VAL A 157 -0.57 6.51 -2.40
CA VAL A 157 -1.69 5.64 -2.80
C VAL A 157 -1.15 4.29 -3.26
N CYS A 158 -1.39 3.26 -2.48
CA CYS A 158 -0.74 1.96 -2.56
C CYS A 158 -1.68 0.84 -3.02
N SER A 159 -1.11 -0.20 -3.65
CA SER A 159 -1.70 -1.54 -3.67
C SER A 159 -1.60 -2.17 -2.28
N ASN A 160 -2.39 -3.22 -2.03
CA ASN A 160 -2.40 -3.90 -0.74
C ASN A 160 -1.01 -4.45 -0.34
N SER A 161 -0.34 -5.18 -1.23
CA SER A 161 0.98 -5.77 -0.97
C SER A 161 2.04 -4.71 -0.63
N LEU A 162 2.04 -3.60 -1.36
CA LEU A 162 3.01 -2.53 -1.14
C LEU A 162 2.72 -1.78 0.17
N MET A 163 1.45 -1.57 0.53
CA MET A 163 1.08 -0.95 1.80
C MET A 163 1.51 -1.82 2.99
N ILE A 164 1.31 -3.15 2.90
CA ILE A 164 1.78 -4.10 3.92
C ILE A 164 3.30 -4.03 4.06
N LEU A 165 4.04 -4.01 2.93
CA LEU A 165 5.50 -3.91 2.97
C LEU A 165 5.97 -2.62 3.62
N LEU A 166 5.46 -1.47 3.17
CA LEU A 166 5.88 -0.16 3.68
C LEU A 166 5.53 0.03 5.16
N ALA A 167 4.36 -0.46 5.58
CA ALA A 167 3.98 -0.44 7.00
C ALA A 167 4.93 -1.27 7.85
N ASN A 168 5.23 -2.53 7.45
CA ASN A 168 6.21 -3.36 8.14
C ASN A 168 7.60 -2.73 8.16
N PHE A 169 8.03 -2.10 7.05
CA PHE A 169 9.31 -1.40 6.98
C PHE A 169 9.39 -0.29 8.04
N MET A 170 8.39 0.58 8.11
CA MET A 170 8.34 1.70 9.04
C MET A 170 8.16 1.27 10.50
N LEU A 171 7.57 0.10 10.74
CA LEU A 171 7.49 -0.53 12.06
C LEU A 171 8.80 -1.25 12.46
N GLY A 172 9.80 -1.33 11.58
CA GLY A 172 11.05 -2.06 11.83
C GLY A 172 10.92 -3.58 11.75
N ASN A 173 9.85 -4.08 11.16
CA ASN A 173 9.56 -5.51 11.01
C ASN A 173 10.24 -6.08 9.76
N HIS A 174 11.56 -6.30 9.82
CA HIS A 174 12.31 -6.83 8.67
C HIS A 174 11.95 -8.31 8.41
N PRO A 175 11.69 -8.71 7.15
CA PRO A 175 11.18 -10.04 6.81
C PRO A 175 12.12 -11.20 7.18
N ILE A 176 13.44 -10.95 7.29
CA ILE A 176 14.43 -11.98 7.63
C ILE A 176 15.01 -11.78 9.03
N LYS A 177 15.24 -10.52 9.44
CA LYS A 177 15.95 -10.20 10.69
C LYS A 177 15.05 -10.25 11.92
N THR A 178 13.73 -10.25 11.73
CA THR A 178 12.76 -10.27 12.83
C THR A 178 11.63 -11.26 12.50
N ASP A 179 11.01 -11.82 13.54
CA ASP A 179 9.79 -12.65 13.41
C ASP A 179 8.50 -11.81 13.44
N LYS A 180 8.66 -10.49 13.29
CA LYS A 180 7.56 -9.52 13.44
C LYS A 180 6.87 -9.14 12.12
N TYR A 181 7.46 -9.53 10.97
CA TYR A 181 6.83 -9.27 9.67
C TYR A 181 5.54 -10.08 9.55
N LYS A 182 4.41 -9.39 9.44
CA LYS A 182 3.09 -10.03 9.42
C LYS A 182 2.20 -9.46 8.32
N HIS A 183 1.27 -10.27 7.88
CA HIS A 183 0.14 -9.79 7.12
C HIS A 183 -0.67 -8.79 7.93
N ILE A 184 -0.99 -7.66 7.33
CA ILE A 184 -1.88 -6.63 7.89
C ILE A 184 -3.16 -6.66 7.05
N THR A 185 -4.29 -6.85 7.69
CA THR A 185 -5.59 -6.78 7.01
C THR A 185 -5.94 -5.31 6.79
N ILE A 186 -6.00 -4.91 5.54
CA ILE A 186 -6.23 -3.53 5.12
C ILE A 186 -7.44 -3.50 4.19
N LYS A 187 -8.44 -2.67 4.47
CA LYS A 187 -9.62 -2.46 3.60
C LYS A 187 -9.35 -1.34 2.59
N ASN A 188 -10.16 -1.26 1.54
CA ASN A 188 -10.07 -0.13 0.60
C ASN A 188 -10.25 1.19 1.35
N CYS A 189 -9.43 2.18 0.99
CA CYS A 189 -9.33 3.48 1.63
C CYS A 189 -8.91 3.48 3.11
N ASP A 190 -8.43 2.37 3.66
CA ASP A 190 -7.73 2.41 4.94
C ASP A 190 -6.42 3.19 4.82
N MET A 191 -6.11 3.93 5.88
CA MET A 191 -4.90 4.74 6.00
C MET A 191 -4.05 4.31 7.19
N ILE A 192 -2.73 4.38 7.02
CA ILE A 192 -1.74 4.25 8.10
C ILE A 192 -0.80 5.44 8.00
N THR A 193 -0.63 6.18 9.08
CA THR A 193 0.19 7.38 9.09
C THR A 193 1.39 7.23 10.01
N PHE A 194 2.55 7.60 9.51
CA PHE A 194 3.79 7.66 10.25
C PHE A 194 4.36 9.08 10.27
N LEU A 195 5.03 9.42 11.35
CA LEU A 195 5.83 10.62 11.48
C LEU A 195 7.31 10.26 11.36
N THR A 196 8.08 11.08 10.66
CA THR A 196 9.54 10.97 10.58
C THR A 196 10.18 12.35 10.49
N SER A 197 11.44 12.47 10.94
CA SER A 197 12.25 13.69 10.79
C SER A 197 13.51 13.45 9.97
N ASP A 198 13.96 12.22 9.84
CA ASP A 198 15.29 11.90 9.28
C ASP A 198 15.33 10.59 8.47
N PHE A 199 14.17 10.00 8.19
CA PHE A 199 14.06 8.74 7.46
C PHE A 199 14.63 7.49 8.20
N LYS A 200 15.16 7.65 9.40
CA LYS A 200 15.74 6.55 10.18
C LYS A 200 14.78 6.01 11.22
N LYS A 201 13.91 6.88 11.72
CA LYS A 201 12.93 6.54 12.74
C LYS A 201 11.53 6.97 12.28
N PHE A 202 10.61 6.04 12.36
CA PHE A 202 9.19 6.26 12.06
C PHE A 202 8.39 6.05 13.34
N THR A 203 7.43 6.94 13.58
CA THR A 203 6.51 6.83 14.71
C THR A 203 5.09 6.76 14.18
N LEU A 204 4.33 5.75 14.57
CA LEU A 204 2.93 5.61 14.18
C LEU A 204 2.13 6.79 14.73
N CYS A 205 1.30 7.40 13.87
CA CYS A 205 0.43 8.53 14.19
C CYS A 205 -1.03 8.09 14.13
N SER A 206 -1.80 8.33 15.17
CA SER A 206 -3.21 7.95 15.25
C SER A 206 -4.15 8.84 14.45
N ASP A 207 -3.78 10.10 14.18
CA ASP A 207 -4.70 11.14 13.66
C ASP A 207 -5.38 10.78 12.32
N LEU A 208 -4.68 10.06 11.45
CA LEU A 208 -5.16 9.62 10.13
C LEU A 208 -5.04 8.09 9.95
N THR A 209 -4.74 7.37 11.02
CA THR A 209 -4.68 5.91 10.95
C THR A 209 -6.07 5.34 11.24
N THR A 210 -6.63 4.63 10.26
CA THR A 210 -7.96 4.00 10.36
C THR A 210 -7.89 2.55 10.85
N LEU A 211 -6.66 1.99 10.88
CA LEU A 211 -6.41 0.60 11.24
C LEU A 211 -5.89 0.45 12.66
N ASP A 212 -6.38 -0.58 13.35
CA ASP A 212 -5.74 -1.10 14.56
C ASP A 212 -4.64 -2.11 14.17
N ILE A 213 -3.41 -1.60 14.00
CA ILE A 213 -2.27 -2.39 13.53
C ILE A 213 -1.76 -3.37 14.59
N PHE A 214 -2.18 -3.20 15.83
CA PHE A 214 -1.69 -3.98 16.97
C PHE A 214 -2.59 -5.16 17.37
N ARG A 215 -3.73 -5.34 16.73
CA ARG A 215 -4.62 -6.49 16.91
C ARG A 215 -4.29 -7.69 16.04
#